data_0d8a79fdc5d726dd5852ad66390505f4
#
_entry.id   0d8a79fdc5d726dd5852ad66390505f4
#
_cell.length_a   1.000
_cell.length_b   1.000
_cell.length_c   1.000
_cell.angle_alpha   90.00
_cell.angle_beta   90.00
_cell.angle_gamma   90.00
#
_symmetry.space_group_name_H-M   'P 1'
#
loop_
_entity.id
_entity.type
_entity.pdbx_description
1 polymer ?
#
loop_
_entity_poly.entity_id
_entity_poly.type
_entity_poly.pdbx_seq_one_letter_code
_entity_poly.pdbx_strand_id
1 'polypeptide(L)'
;MGILVFNVILFCLFSNWFLLLLSAAMLLMPVCLILFMKQDIKNTEIAISMKGGWRVDQKSILKVELKTRHGFVAAGLMDLTLQLENLKFKEKKLFEIHFPISSSNRVFEIEYIPKLCGAVELSCTRAMVYDILGLVDLLIKKPETKSITVYPKKVAIQLEKRNDAGSIRDGDQYEKNKKGMDMSDIYDMREYIPGDNIRRVHWKLSSKLDNMVIREGSDTSYYDTILLLDIGLTNQENAYKKELLS
;
A
#
# COMPACT_ATOMS: atom_id res chain seq x y z
N MET A 1 -10.40 5.23 46.23
CA MET A 1 -10.17 4.59 47.54
C MET A 1 -10.57 5.49 48.71
N GLY A 2 -10.07 6.71 48.87
CA GLY A 2 -10.34 7.57 50.02
C GLY A 2 -11.83 7.87 50.31
N ILE A 3 -12.61 8.18 49.26
CA ILE A 3 -14.04 8.47 49.34
C ILE A 3 -14.84 7.25 49.82
N LEU A 4 -14.42 6.04 49.46
CA LEU A 4 -15.09 4.81 49.85
C LEU A 4 -14.84 4.51 51.33
N VAL A 5 -13.61 4.67 51.80
CA VAL A 5 -13.25 4.57 53.21
C VAL A 5 -14.01 5.61 54.03
N PHE A 6 -14.09 6.85 53.55
CA PHE A 6 -14.84 7.93 54.21
C PHE A 6 -16.33 7.60 54.32
N ASN A 7 -16.97 7.05 53.25
CA ASN A 7 -18.39 6.64 53.32
C ASN A 7 -18.63 5.50 54.31
N VAL A 8 -17.70 4.53 54.38
CA VAL A 8 -17.79 3.42 55.40
C VAL A 8 -17.65 3.94 56.79
N ILE A 9 -16.75 4.90 57.06
CA ILE A 9 -16.59 5.54 58.37
C ILE A 9 -17.89 6.34 58.72
N LEU A 10 -18.43 7.08 57.78
CA LEU A 10 -19.71 7.80 58.01
C LEU A 10 -20.87 6.85 58.27
N PHE A 11 -20.92 5.69 57.60
CA PHE A 11 -21.94 4.68 57.90
C PHE A 11 -21.81 4.15 59.31
N CYS A 12 -20.58 3.85 59.77
CA CYS A 12 -20.33 3.38 61.13
C CYS A 12 -20.71 4.42 62.18
N LEU A 13 -20.54 5.73 61.88
CA LEU A 13 -20.87 6.83 62.81
C LEU A 13 -22.35 7.12 62.88
N PHE A 14 -23.08 7.08 61.75
CA PHE A 14 -24.46 7.55 61.66
C PHE A 14 -25.50 6.43 61.51
N SER A 15 -25.09 5.15 61.35
CA SER A 15 -25.96 3.97 61.11
C SER A 15 -27.05 4.19 60.08
N ASN A 16 -26.77 4.97 59.03
CA ASN A 16 -27.75 5.35 58.04
C ASN A 16 -27.68 4.41 56.81
N TRP A 17 -28.76 3.72 56.54
CA TRP A 17 -28.90 2.81 55.41
C TRP A 17 -28.56 3.44 54.04
N PHE A 18 -28.82 4.74 53.90
CA PHE A 18 -28.49 5.47 52.70
C PHE A 18 -26.97 5.49 52.43
N LEU A 19 -26.16 5.69 53.47
CA LEU A 19 -24.67 5.65 53.33
C LEU A 19 -24.16 4.27 52.95
N LEU A 20 -24.80 3.21 53.44
CA LEU A 20 -24.46 1.84 53.06
C LEU A 20 -24.80 1.58 51.60
N LEU A 21 -25.99 2.02 51.14
CA LEU A 21 -26.40 1.92 49.74
C LEU A 21 -25.45 2.70 48.82
N LEU A 22 -25.05 3.90 49.22
CA LEU A 22 -24.12 4.74 48.46
C LEU A 22 -22.75 4.10 48.36
N SER A 23 -22.21 3.49 49.40
CA SER A 23 -20.94 2.78 49.40
C SER A 23 -21.00 1.52 48.52
N ALA A 24 -22.11 0.78 48.55
CA ALA A 24 -22.33 -0.37 47.70
C ALA A 24 -22.40 0.02 46.23
N ALA A 25 -23.12 1.10 45.92
CA ALA A 25 -23.21 1.65 44.56
C ALA A 25 -21.82 2.06 44.04
N MET A 26 -21.01 2.69 44.86
CA MET A 26 -19.65 3.12 44.51
C MET A 26 -18.68 1.94 44.27
N LEU A 27 -18.91 0.82 44.92
CA LEU A 27 -18.15 -0.43 44.73
C LEU A 27 -18.59 -1.17 43.44
N LEU A 28 -19.93 -1.16 43.18
CA LEU A 28 -20.48 -1.88 42.04
C LEU A 28 -20.27 -1.13 40.72
N MET A 29 -20.20 0.20 40.75
CA MET A 29 -20.08 1.05 39.56
C MET A 29 -18.90 0.67 38.65
N PRO A 30 -17.65 0.54 39.11
CA PRO A 30 -16.54 0.18 38.25
C PRO A 30 -16.69 -1.22 37.65
N VAL A 31 -17.31 -2.16 38.38
CA VAL A 31 -17.60 -3.50 37.89
C VAL A 31 -18.60 -3.45 36.73
N CYS A 32 -19.68 -2.68 36.89
CA CYS A 32 -20.66 -2.46 35.82
C CYS A 32 -20.03 -1.80 34.60
N LEU A 33 -19.20 -0.77 34.80
CA LEU A 33 -18.49 -0.09 33.73
C LEU A 33 -17.59 -1.07 32.95
N ILE A 34 -16.83 -1.92 33.64
CA ILE A 34 -15.99 -2.93 32.96
C ILE A 34 -16.82 -3.89 32.12
N LEU A 35 -17.98 -4.32 32.63
CA LEU A 35 -18.86 -5.24 31.90
C LEU A 35 -19.44 -4.57 30.63
N PHE A 36 -19.94 -3.35 30.75
CA PHE A 36 -20.46 -2.59 29.62
C PHE A 36 -19.36 -2.28 28.60
N MET A 37 -18.18 -1.84 29.05
CA MET A 37 -17.07 -1.57 28.15
C MET A 37 -16.59 -2.83 27.42
N LYS A 38 -16.55 -3.99 28.07
CA LYS A 38 -16.21 -5.27 27.40
C LYS A 38 -17.21 -5.59 26.28
N GLN A 39 -18.49 -5.29 26.51
CA GLN A 39 -19.51 -5.47 25.49
C GLN A 39 -19.37 -4.48 24.34
N ASP A 40 -19.10 -3.22 24.65
CA ASP A 40 -18.84 -2.18 23.63
C ASP A 40 -17.65 -2.55 22.75
N ILE A 41 -16.53 -2.98 23.36
CA ILE A 41 -15.31 -3.39 22.66
C ILE A 41 -15.56 -4.59 21.77
N LYS A 42 -16.32 -5.59 22.23
CA LYS A 42 -16.63 -6.80 21.43
C LYS A 42 -17.41 -6.48 20.14
N ASN A 43 -18.19 -5.42 20.17
CA ASN A 43 -19.02 -4.97 19.06
C ASN A 43 -18.34 -3.94 18.15
N THR A 44 -17.08 -3.63 18.44
CA THR A 44 -16.31 -2.58 17.74
C THR A 44 -15.20 -3.19 16.90
N GLU A 45 -15.14 -2.79 15.64
CA GLU A 45 -14.07 -3.16 14.71
C GLU A 45 -13.35 -1.89 14.23
N ILE A 46 -12.03 -1.94 14.28
CA ILE A 46 -11.18 -0.89 13.73
C ILE A 46 -10.67 -1.37 12.37
N ALA A 47 -11.05 -0.67 11.31
CA ALA A 47 -10.55 -0.93 9.97
C ALA A 47 -9.62 0.18 9.54
N ILE A 48 -8.46 -0.19 9.01
CA ILE A 48 -7.49 0.75 8.45
C ILE A 48 -7.51 0.58 6.93
N SER A 49 -7.65 1.67 6.20
CA SER A 49 -7.59 1.68 4.75
C SER A 49 -6.62 2.73 4.25
N MET A 50 -5.82 2.33 3.27
CA MET A 50 -4.88 3.19 2.55
C MET A 50 -5.28 3.15 1.08
N LYS A 51 -5.63 4.31 0.49
CA LYS A 51 -6.08 4.38 -0.89
C LYS A 51 -4.91 4.64 -1.85
N GLY A 52 -4.88 3.86 -2.94
CA GLY A 52 -4.00 4.09 -4.08
C GLY A 52 -2.54 3.77 -3.84
N GLY A 53 -1.72 3.92 -4.88
CA GLY A 53 -0.26 3.91 -4.74
C GLY A 53 0.22 5.28 -4.26
N TRP A 54 0.87 5.31 -3.11
CA TRP A 54 1.47 6.53 -2.60
C TRP A 54 2.70 6.93 -3.41
N ARG A 55 3.01 8.22 -3.44
CA ARG A 55 4.21 8.73 -4.10
C ARG A 55 4.98 9.65 -3.17
N VAL A 56 6.30 9.65 -3.36
CA VAL A 56 7.19 10.57 -2.63
C VAL A 56 6.77 12.02 -2.90
N ASP A 57 6.78 12.83 -1.83
CA ASP A 57 6.41 14.25 -1.82
C ASP A 57 4.96 14.57 -2.24
N GLN A 58 4.08 13.56 -2.28
CA GLN A 58 2.65 13.78 -2.52
C GLN A 58 1.84 13.51 -1.26
N LYS A 59 0.82 14.32 -1.04
CA LYS A 59 -0.13 14.12 0.06
C LYS A 59 -0.88 12.80 -0.13
N SER A 60 -0.75 11.93 0.84
CA SER A 60 -1.40 10.63 0.90
C SER A 60 -2.34 10.60 2.10
N ILE A 61 -3.47 9.94 1.96
CA ILE A 61 -4.50 9.90 3.00
C ILE A 61 -4.57 8.49 3.56
N LEU A 62 -4.41 8.41 4.86
CA LEU A 62 -4.64 7.23 5.66
C LEU A 62 -6.01 7.38 6.32
N LYS A 63 -6.90 6.40 6.11
CA LYS A 63 -8.23 6.39 6.70
C LYS A 63 -8.32 5.33 7.78
N VAL A 64 -8.75 5.75 8.95
CA VAL A 64 -9.08 4.88 10.08
C VAL A 64 -10.59 4.91 10.26
N GLU A 65 -11.23 3.78 10.03
CA GLU A 65 -12.67 3.63 10.18
C GLU A 65 -12.98 2.87 11.46
N LEU A 66 -13.80 3.46 12.30
CA LEU A 66 -14.37 2.84 13.49
C LEU A 66 -15.78 2.37 13.15
N LYS A 67 -16.01 1.05 13.17
CA LYS A 67 -17.33 0.45 12.93
C LYS A 67 -17.85 -0.13 14.24
N THR A 68 -19.02 0.29 14.63
CA THR A 68 -19.74 -0.27 15.78
C THR A 68 -21.09 -0.82 15.35
N ARG A 69 -21.45 -1.99 15.86
CA ARG A 69 -22.77 -2.58 15.60
C ARG A 69 -23.88 -1.92 16.42
N HIS A 70 -23.54 -1.46 17.61
CA HIS A 70 -24.45 -0.79 18.53
C HIS A 70 -23.77 0.45 19.08
N GLY A 71 -24.54 1.43 19.57
CA GLY A 71 -23.97 2.60 20.24
C GLY A 71 -23.15 2.22 21.47
N PHE A 72 -22.15 3.02 21.78
CA PHE A 72 -21.36 2.85 23.00
C PHE A 72 -22.17 3.30 24.21
N VAL A 73 -22.14 2.50 25.26
CA VAL A 73 -22.86 2.78 26.52
C VAL A 73 -21.90 3.35 27.57
N ALA A 74 -20.72 2.81 27.70
CA ALA A 74 -19.76 3.17 28.74
C ALA A 74 -18.45 3.73 28.21
N ALA A 75 -18.09 3.46 26.95
CA ALA A 75 -16.85 3.95 26.35
C ALA A 75 -16.94 5.46 26.03
N GLY A 76 -15.95 6.25 26.49
CA GLY A 76 -15.89 7.70 26.32
C GLY A 76 -14.79 8.18 25.37
N LEU A 77 -13.58 7.67 25.52
CA LEU A 77 -12.42 8.06 24.74
C LEU A 77 -11.68 6.84 24.19
N MET A 78 -11.10 6.99 23.00
CA MET A 78 -10.21 5.98 22.42
C MET A 78 -8.87 6.61 22.07
N ASP A 79 -7.80 5.90 22.47
CA ASP A 79 -6.44 6.21 22.09
C ASP A 79 -5.93 5.16 21.15
N LEU A 80 -5.49 5.59 19.98
CA LEU A 80 -4.94 4.75 18.94
C LEU A 80 -3.54 5.24 18.58
N THR A 81 -2.54 4.39 18.75
CA THR A 81 -1.18 4.66 18.31
C THR A 81 -0.87 3.80 17.10
N LEU A 82 -0.69 4.44 15.97
CA LEU A 82 -0.32 3.81 14.70
C LEU A 82 1.16 4.04 14.44
N GLN A 83 1.85 3.00 14.02
CA GLN A 83 3.24 3.04 13.59
C GLN A 83 3.31 2.78 12.09
N LEU A 84 3.87 3.72 11.37
CA LEU A 84 4.21 3.60 9.96
C LEU A 84 5.71 3.31 9.87
N GLU A 85 6.09 2.20 9.27
CA GLU A 85 7.47 1.77 9.11
C GLU A 85 7.82 1.55 7.66
N ASN A 86 8.89 2.20 7.18
CA ASN A 86 9.47 1.90 5.87
C ASN A 86 10.40 0.68 6.03
N LEU A 87 10.03 -0.44 5.41
CA LEU A 87 10.75 -1.71 5.57
C LEU A 87 12.18 -1.67 5.05
N LYS A 88 12.46 -0.82 4.05
CA LYS A 88 13.80 -0.71 3.44
C LYS A 88 14.74 0.13 4.28
N PHE A 89 14.25 1.27 4.77
CA PHE A 89 15.08 2.25 5.49
C PHE A 89 14.92 2.16 7.00
N LYS A 90 13.99 1.31 7.50
CA LYS A 90 13.66 1.16 8.91
C LYS A 90 13.27 2.47 9.60
N GLU A 91 12.80 3.44 8.82
CA GLU A 91 12.31 4.71 9.33
C GLU A 91 10.90 4.50 9.89
N LYS A 92 10.69 4.94 11.14
CA LYS A 92 9.43 4.77 11.85
C LYS A 92 8.81 6.12 12.12
N LYS A 93 7.51 6.23 11.90
CA LYS A 93 6.72 7.39 12.27
C LYS A 93 5.52 6.94 13.09
N LEU A 94 5.32 7.58 14.23
CA LEU A 94 4.20 7.33 15.12
C LEU A 94 3.12 8.40 14.90
N PHE A 95 1.87 7.96 14.91
CA PHE A 95 0.69 8.81 14.90
C PHE A 95 -0.16 8.45 16.11
N GLU A 96 -0.38 9.43 16.98
CA GLU A 96 -1.26 9.29 18.13
C GLU A 96 -2.59 9.98 17.80
N ILE A 97 -3.66 9.26 17.96
CA ILE A 97 -5.02 9.72 17.67
C ILE A 97 -5.83 9.55 18.93
N HIS A 98 -6.32 10.67 19.44
CA HIS A 98 -7.23 10.72 20.57
C HIS A 98 -8.58 11.18 20.08
N PHE A 99 -9.61 10.41 20.29
CA PHE A 99 -10.93 10.79 19.84
C PHE A 99 -12.04 10.33 20.79
N PRO A 100 -13.07 11.15 20.98
CA PRO A 100 -14.23 10.75 21.73
C PRO A 100 -15.03 9.70 20.96
N ILE A 101 -15.41 8.64 21.64
CA ILE A 101 -16.24 7.60 21.07
C ILE A 101 -17.69 8.10 21.09
N SER A 102 -18.33 8.09 19.94
CA SER A 102 -19.73 8.44 19.76
C SER A 102 -20.47 7.29 19.08
N SER A 103 -21.78 7.26 19.21
CA SER A 103 -22.65 6.18 18.72
C SER A 103 -22.71 5.98 17.20
N SER A 104 -21.88 6.64 16.43
CA SER A 104 -21.87 6.54 14.97
C SER A 104 -20.54 6.06 14.43
N ASN A 105 -20.61 5.36 13.30
CA ASN A 105 -19.40 5.04 12.53
C ASN A 105 -18.64 6.31 12.18
N ARG A 106 -17.35 6.34 12.50
CA ARG A 106 -16.48 7.50 12.23
C ARG A 106 -15.33 7.11 11.35
N VAL A 107 -14.96 8.04 10.47
CA VAL A 107 -13.80 7.94 9.60
C VAL A 107 -12.86 9.07 9.95
N PHE A 108 -11.63 8.73 10.29
CA PHE A 108 -10.55 9.67 10.55
C PHE A 108 -9.58 9.64 9.38
N GLU A 109 -9.28 10.81 8.86
CA GLU A 109 -8.33 10.96 7.77
C GLU A 109 -7.07 11.61 8.31
N ILE A 110 -5.93 10.94 8.12
CA ILE A 110 -4.61 11.44 8.50
C ILE A 110 -3.85 11.73 7.22
N GLU A 111 -3.42 12.96 7.05
CA GLU A 111 -2.53 13.32 5.96
C GLU A 111 -1.10 12.91 6.28
N TYR A 112 -0.47 12.24 5.34
CA TYR A 112 0.93 11.87 5.41
C TYR A 112 1.61 12.16 4.08
N ILE A 113 2.82 12.71 4.14
CA ILE A 113 3.66 12.96 2.97
C ILE A 113 4.88 12.06 3.10
N PRO A 114 4.95 10.95 2.34
CA PRO A 114 6.11 10.07 2.36
C PRO A 114 7.33 10.77 1.77
N LYS A 115 8.47 10.64 2.45
CA LYS A 115 9.76 11.18 2.00
C LYS A 115 10.64 10.17 1.29
N LEU A 116 10.36 8.89 1.49
CA LEU A 116 11.15 7.79 0.95
C LEU A 116 10.23 6.82 0.20
N CYS A 117 10.71 6.32 -0.93
CA CYS A 117 10.03 5.25 -1.65
C CYS A 117 10.30 3.87 -1.01
N GLY A 118 9.48 2.90 -1.36
CA GLY A 118 9.61 1.51 -0.90
C GLY A 118 8.34 0.97 -0.28
N ALA A 119 8.43 -0.23 0.26
CA ALA A 119 7.31 -0.84 0.98
C ALA A 119 7.20 -0.22 2.37
N VAL A 120 6.01 0.25 2.69
CA VAL A 120 5.67 0.86 3.97
C VAL A 120 4.60 0.01 4.64
N GLU A 121 4.82 -0.32 5.89
CA GLU A 121 3.93 -1.11 6.71
C GLU A 121 3.30 -0.24 7.79
N LEU A 122 1.97 -0.31 7.89
CA LEU A 122 1.20 0.34 8.92
C LEU A 122 0.72 -0.68 9.94
N SER A 123 1.19 -0.56 11.16
CA SER A 123 0.80 -1.39 12.29
C SER A 123 0.20 -0.55 13.41
N CYS A 124 -0.69 -1.16 14.19
CA CYS A 124 -1.21 -0.55 15.39
C CYS A 124 -0.42 -1.06 16.61
N THR A 125 0.30 -0.16 17.25
CA THR A 125 1.09 -0.52 18.46
C THR A 125 0.23 -0.53 19.71
N ARG A 126 -0.69 0.43 19.84
CA ARG A 126 -1.56 0.56 21.00
C ARG A 126 -2.97 0.94 20.58
N ALA A 127 -3.96 0.28 21.16
CA ALA A 127 -5.37 0.61 21.02
C ALA A 127 -6.06 0.45 22.38
N MET A 128 -6.45 1.56 22.99
CA MET A 128 -7.06 1.59 24.32
C MET A 128 -8.35 2.38 24.29
N VAL A 129 -9.28 1.96 25.10
CA VAL A 129 -10.57 2.63 25.30
C VAL A 129 -10.70 2.95 26.78
N TYR A 130 -11.08 4.19 27.05
CA TYR A 130 -11.33 4.71 28.39
C TYR A 130 -12.84 4.90 28.57
N ASP A 131 -13.31 4.67 29.78
CA ASP A 131 -14.69 4.99 30.12
C ASP A 131 -14.91 6.51 30.20
N ILE A 132 -16.20 6.93 30.26
CA ILE A 132 -16.58 8.34 30.33
C ILE A 132 -16.00 9.04 31.57
N LEU A 133 -15.82 8.30 32.67
CA LEU A 133 -15.32 8.82 33.95
C LEU A 133 -13.80 8.71 34.10
N GLY A 134 -13.12 8.03 33.17
CA GLY A 134 -11.67 7.80 33.25
C GLY A 134 -11.23 6.88 34.39
N LEU A 135 -12.13 6.03 34.89
CA LEU A 135 -11.86 5.10 35.99
C LEU A 135 -11.28 3.77 35.51
N VAL A 136 -11.60 3.39 34.28
CA VAL A 136 -11.25 2.10 33.69
C VAL A 136 -10.71 2.30 32.27
N ASP A 137 -9.66 1.57 31.94
CA ASP A 137 -9.11 1.47 30.60
C ASP A 137 -9.04 0.01 30.17
N LEU A 138 -9.40 -0.26 28.93
CA LEU A 138 -9.37 -1.59 28.35
C LEU A 138 -8.67 -1.59 26.98
N LEU A 139 -7.92 -2.66 26.72
CA LEU A 139 -7.32 -2.89 25.42
C LEU A 139 -8.39 -3.38 24.43
N ILE A 140 -8.40 -2.80 23.25
CA ILE A 140 -9.20 -3.27 22.13
C ILE A 140 -8.35 -4.12 21.18
N LYS A 141 -8.99 -5.01 20.43
CA LYS A 141 -8.33 -5.80 19.39
C LYS A 141 -7.68 -4.86 18.38
N LYS A 142 -6.38 -5.02 18.20
CA LYS A 142 -5.64 -4.23 17.20
C LYS A 142 -6.12 -4.57 15.79
N PRO A 143 -6.23 -3.58 14.90
CA PRO A 143 -6.51 -3.83 13.51
C PRO A 143 -5.38 -4.61 12.84
N GLU A 144 -5.68 -5.25 11.74
CA GLU A 144 -4.68 -5.95 10.94
C GLU A 144 -3.65 -4.97 10.37
N THR A 145 -2.41 -5.44 10.32
CA THR A 145 -1.32 -4.71 9.67
C THR A 145 -1.60 -4.58 8.17
N LYS A 146 -1.37 -3.40 7.63
CA LYS A 146 -1.53 -3.12 6.19
C LYS A 146 -0.21 -2.66 5.60
N SER A 147 0.09 -3.10 4.40
CA SER A 147 1.25 -2.67 3.64
C SER A 147 0.85 -1.94 2.38
N ILE A 148 1.63 -0.94 1.99
CA ILE A 148 1.46 -0.19 0.77
C ILE A 148 2.83 0.13 0.17
N THR A 149 2.89 0.23 -1.15
CA THR A 149 4.12 0.64 -1.84
C THR A 149 4.09 2.13 -2.13
N VAL A 150 5.14 2.83 -1.72
CA VAL A 150 5.40 4.22 -2.06
C VAL A 150 6.27 4.24 -3.30
N TYR A 151 5.76 4.82 -4.37
CA TYR A 151 6.46 4.96 -5.64
C TYR A 151 7.32 6.24 -5.65
N PRO A 152 8.43 6.24 -6.39
CA PRO A 152 9.24 7.43 -6.56
C PRO A 152 8.48 8.54 -7.30
N LYS A 153 8.96 9.76 -7.17
CA LYS A 153 8.44 10.91 -7.90
C LYS A 153 8.65 10.72 -9.40
N LYS A 154 7.63 11.00 -10.18
CA LYS A 154 7.78 11.01 -11.64
C LYS A 154 8.56 12.27 -12.05
N VAL A 155 9.71 12.07 -12.65
CA VAL A 155 10.50 13.15 -13.26
C VAL A 155 10.27 13.10 -14.77
N ALA A 156 9.87 14.21 -15.35
CA ALA A 156 9.81 14.32 -16.80
C ALA A 156 11.25 14.45 -17.33
N ILE A 157 11.69 13.44 -18.06
CA ILE A 157 13.00 13.47 -18.72
C ILE A 157 12.77 14.00 -20.13
N GLN A 158 13.46 15.09 -20.47
CA GLN A 158 13.56 15.53 -21.87
C GLN A 158 14.70 14.73 -22.51
N LEU A 159 14.31 13.82 -23.40
CA LEU A 159 15.28 13.07 -24.19
C LEU A 159 15.73 13.95 -25.34
N GLU A 160 16.97 14.43 -25.29
CA GLU A 160 17.61 15.00 -26.48
C GLU A 160 17.92 13.84 -27.43
N LYS A 161 17.23 13.83 -28.56
CA LYS A 161 17.48 12.85 -29.64
C LYS A 161 18.86 13.18 -30.23
N ARG A 162 19.90 12.50 -29.79
CA ARG A 162 21.18 12.52 -30.46
C ARG A 162 21.04 11.75 -31.76
N ASN A 163 21.08 12.46 -32.88
CA ASN A 163 21.13 11.87 -34.20
C ASN A 163 22.54 11.35 -34.52
N ASP A 164 23.14 10.64 -33.59
CA ASP A 164 24.36 9.92 -33.87
C ASP A 164 23.97 8.75 -34.79
N ALA A 165 24.20 8.94 -36.09
CA ALA A 165 23.94 7.98 -37.17
C ALA A 165 24.86 6.75 -37.10
N GLY A 166 25.02 6.19 -35.95
CA GLY A 166 25.64 4.89 -35.70
C GLY A 166 24.54 3.87 -35.46
N SER A 167 23.86 3.45 -36.50
CA SER A 167 22.99 2.28 -36.41
C SER A 167 23.83 1.09 -35.96
N ILE A 168 23.67 0.65 -34.72
CA ILE A 168 24.09 -0.68 -34.31
C ILE A 168 23.18 -1.65 -35.09
N ARG A 169 23.69 -2.11 -36.22
CA ARG A 169 23.03 -3.06 -37.14
C ARG A 169 23.25 -4.53 -36.69
N ASP A 170 23.22 -4.80 -35.41
CA ASP A 170 23.25 -6.16 -34.89
C ASP A 170 21.97 -6.43 -34.10
N GLY A 171 20.88 -6.56 -34.81
CA GLY A 171 19.63 -7.04 -34.26
C GLY A 171 19.42 -8.49 -34.63
N ASP A 172 19.88 -9.43 -33.80
CA ASP A 172 19.64 -10.86 -33.97
C ASP A 172 18.22 -11.31 -33.64
N GLN A 173 17.27 -10.40 -33.55
CA GLN A 173 15.87 -10.74 -33.30
C GLN A 173 14.99 -10.39 -34.49
N TYR A 174 14.60 -11.41 -35.23
CA TYR A 174 13.65 -11.32 -36.33
C TYR A 174 12.21 -11.37 -35.80
N GLU A 175 11.41 -10.41 -36.20
CA GLU A 175 9.97 -10.48 -36.01
C GLU A 175 9.39 -11.47 -37.02
N LYS A 176 9.22 -12.73 -36.63
CA LYS A 176 8.77 -13.85 -37.50
C LYS A 176 7.40 -13.64 -38.14
N ASN A 177 6.67 -12.61 -37.76
CA ASN A 177 5.28 -12.37 -38.18
C ASN A 177 5.11 -11.13 -39.08
N LYS A 178 6.19 -10.50 -39.54
CA LYS A 178 6.09 -9.32 -40.38
C LYS A 178 6.87 -9.46 -41.68
N LYS A 179 6.19 -9.17 -42.80
CA LYS A 179 6.77 -9.20 -44.14
C LYS A 179 7.80 -8.08 -44.27
N GLY A 180 9.04 -8.43 -44.65
CA GLY A 180 10.13 -7.47 -44.80
C GLY A 180 11.01 -7.75 -46.03
N MET A 181 12.13 -7.03 -46.10
CA MET A 181 13.08 -7.15 -47.21
C MET A 181 14.28 -8.05 -46.91
N ASP A 182 14.47 -8.48 -45.65
CA ASP A 182 15.60 -9.29 -45.28
C ASP A 182 15.38 -10.76 -45.68
N MET A 183 16.28 -11.28 -46.50
CA MET A 183 16.22 -12.64 -47.03
C MET A 183 16.98 -13.65 -46.17
N SER A 184 17.55 -13.21 -45.03
CA SER A 184 18.30 -14.08 -44.13
C SER A 184 17.36 -15.05 -43.41
N ASP A 185 16.13 -14.62 -43.15
CA ASP A 185 15.08 -15.47 -42.62
C ASP A 185 13.81 -15.38 -43.49
N ILE A 186 13.21 -16.54 -43.76
CA ILE A 186 12.07 -16.64 -44.68
C ILE A 186 10.81 -16.55 -43.82
N TYR A 187 10.03 -15.47 -44.08
CA TYR A 187 8.74 -15.24 -43.44
C TYR A 187 7.65 -16.17 -43.98
N ASP A 188 7.48 -16.21 -45.33
CA ASP A 188 6.44 -16.98 -45.98
C ASP A 188 6.85 -17.34 -47.40
N MET A 189 6.06 -18.19 -48.06
CA MET A 189 6.22 -18.58 -49.45
C MET A 189 4.89 -18.44 -50.14
N ARG A 190 4.87 -17.68 -51.26
CA ARG A 190 3.67 -17.49 -52.07
C ARG A 190 3.94 -17.76 -53.56
N GLU A 191 2.89 -17.86 -54.33
CA GLU A 191 3.01 -17.96 -55.79
C GLU A 191 3.57 -16.68 -56.41
N TYR A 192 4.34 -16.86 -57.48
CA TYR A 192 4.91 -15.78 -58.26
C TYR A 192 3.82 -14.95 -58.96
N ILE A 193 3.92 -13.64 -58.86
CA ILE A 193 3.09 -12.69 -59.61
C ILE A 193 3.99 -11.92 -60.59
N PRO A 194 3.53 -11.67 -61.84
CA PRO A 194 4.31 -10.88 -62.80
C PRO A 194 4.74 -9.54 -62.20
N GLY A 195 6.04 -9.28 -62.19
CA GLY A 195 6.65 -8.11 -61.57
C GLY A 195 7.48 -8.43 -60.33
N ASP A 196 7.39 -9.63 -59.78
CA ASP A 196 8.22 -10.10 -58.66
C ASP A 196 9.67 -10.34 -59.08
N ASN A 197 10.59 -10.17 -58.15
CA ASN A 197 12.02 -10.37 -58.42
C ASN A 197 12.37 -11.88 -58.51
N ILE A 198 12.79 -12.29 -59.72
CA ILE A 198 13.13 -13.67 -60.05
C ILE A 198 14.23 -14.25 -59.15
N ARG A 199 15.10 -13.42 -58.57
CA ARG A 199 16.15 -13.87 -57.61
C ARG A 199 15.57 -14.43 -56.31
N ARG A 200 14.31 -14.15 -56.01
CA ARG A 200 13.61 -14.63 -54.82
C ARG A 200 12.87 -15.95 -55.03
N VAL A 201 12.93 -16.51 -56.27
CA VAL A 201 12.24 -17.76 -56.59
C VAL A 201 12.90 -18.94 -55.87
N HIS A 202 12.06 -19.75 -55.23
CA HIS A 202 12.49 -21.00 -54.60
C HIS A 202 12.51 -22.14 -55.60
N TRP A 203 13.53 -22.21 -56.47
CA TRP A 203 13.61 -23.16 -57.58
C TRP A 203 13.33 -24.61 -57.21
N LYS A 204 13.83 -25.07 -56.07
CA LYS A 204 13.62 -26.45 -55.61
C LYS A 204 12.16 -26.76 -55.26
N LEU A 205 11.41 -25.79 -54.74
CA LEU A 205 10.01 -25.98 -54.41
C LEU A 205 9.15 -25.78 -55.67
N SER A 206 9.48 -24.82 -56.51
CA SER A 206 8.78 -24.53 -57.76
C SER A 206 8.81 -25.74 -58.69
N SER A 207 9.95 -26.46 -58.80
CA SER A 207 10.08 -27.67 -59.61
C SER A 207 9.27 -28.87 -59.06
N LYS A 208 8.89 -28.87 -57.80
CA LYS A 208 8.03 -29.91 -57.22
C LYS A 208 6.54 -29.65 -57.37
N LEU A 209 6.17 -28.35 -57.38
CA LEU A 209 4.77 -27.90 -57.41
C LEU A 209 4.26 -27.52 -58.80
N ASP A 210 5.13 -27.59 -59.79
CA ASP A 210 4.87 -27.13 -61.18
C ASP A 210 4.40 -25.67 -61.26
N ASN A 211 4.58 -24.88 -60.22
CA ASN A 211 4.22 -23.47 -60.12
C ASN A 211 5.42 -22.68 -59.55
N MET A 212 5.64 -21.46 -60.04
CA MET A 212 6.71 -20.60 -59.51
C MET A 212 6.36 -20.09 -58.13
N VAL A 213 7.20 -20.39 -57.13
CA VAL A 213 7.06 -19.99 -55.72
C VAL A 213 8.13 -19.00 -55.33
N ILE A 214 7.78 -17.92 -54.67
CA ILE A 214 8.66 -16.87 -54.17
C ILE A 214 8.84 -17.00 -52.66
N ARG A 215 10.03 -16.68 -52.19
CA ARG A 215 10.34 -16.48 -50.77
C ARG A 215 10.07 -15.03 -50.38
N GLU A 216 9.30 -14.83 -49.35
CA GLU A 216 9.13 -13.53 -48.70
C GLU A 216 10.06 -13.48 -47.45
N GLY A 217 10.86 -12.44 -47.37
CA GLY A 217 11.76 -12.22 -46.22
C GLY A 217 11.00 -11.67 -45.03
N SER A 218 11.59 -11.86 -43.85
CA SER A 218 11.13 -11.23 -42.62
C SER A 218 11.55 -9.76 -42.53
N ASP A 219 10.90 -9.01 -41.65
CA ASP A 219 11.34 -7.67 -41.28
C ASP A 219 12.25 -7.75 -40.06
N THR A 220 13.34 -7.03 -40.07
CA THR A 220 14.19 -6.89 -38.88
C THR A 220 13.57 -5.87 -37.96
N SER A 221 13.27 -6.26 -36.72
CA SER A 221 12.82 -5.30 -35.72
C SER A 221 14.01 -4.43 -35.29
N TYR A 222 13.95 -3.17 -35.69
CA TYR A 222 14.93 -2.18 -35.21
C TYR A 222 14.39 -1.56 -33.94
N TYR A 223 15.13 -1.68 -32.84
CA TYR A 223 14.87 -0.90 -31.65
C TYR A 223 15.48 0.48 -31.81
N ASP A 224 14.64 1.50 -31.94
CA ASP A 224 15.08 2.91 -32.03
C ASP A 224 15.68 3.45 -30.72
N THR A 225 15.48 2.74 -29.63
CA THR A 225 15.84 3.21 -28.29
C THR A 225 16.37 2.08 -27.43
N ILE A 226 17.57 2.19 -26.92
CA ILE A 226 18.15 1.31 -25.91
C ILE A 226 18.19 2.08 -24.61
N LEU A 227 17.48 1.60 -23.58
CA LEU A 227 17.52 2.13 -22.23
C LEU A 227 18.50 1.32 -21.41
N LEU A 228 19.65 1.90 -21.11
CA LEU A 228 20.64 1.34 -20.18
C LEU A 228 20.34 1.86 -18.78
N LEU A 229 19.89 0.99 -17.91
CA LEU A 229 19.68 1.27 -16.49
C LEU A 229 20.84 0.68 -15.70
N ASP A 230 21.81 1.51 -15.35
CA ASP A 230 22.89 1.11 -14.44
C ASP A 230 22.44 1.30 -12.99
N ILE A 231 22.07 0.20 -12.34
CA ILE A 231 21.74 0.16 -10.90
C ILE A 231 23.02 -0.27 -10.14
N GLY A 232 24.16 0.29 -10.49
CA GLY A 232 25.44 0.03 -9.83
C GLY A 232 25.31 0.32 -8.33
N LEU A 233 25.39 -0.74 -7.51
CA LEU A 233 25.54 -0.63 -6.07
C LEU A 233 26.97 -0.17 -5.76
N THR A 234 27.24 1.12 -5.99
CA THR A 234 28.47 1.71 -5.45
C THR A 234 28.41 1.58 -3.93
N ASN A 235 29.49 1.11 -3.33
CA ASN A 235 29.67 0.94 -1.88
C ASN A 235 29.68 2.30 -1.12
N GLN A 236 29.27 3.37 -1.75
CA GLN A 236 29.14 4.67 -1.11
C GLN A 236 27.80 4.73 -0.37
N GLU A 237 27.94 4.87 0.91
CA GLU A 237 27.04 5.18 1.99
C GLU A 237 25.53 5.32 1.74
N ASN A 238 24.78 4.80 2.71
CA ASN A 238 23.31 4.83 2.81
C ASN A 238 22.65 6.20 2.52
N ALA A 239 23.39 7.30 2.59
CA ALA A 239 22.93 8.65 2.25
C ALA A 239 22.65 8.81 0.75
N TYR A 240 23.53 8.33 -0.12
CA TYR A 240 23.38 8.39 -1.58
C TYR A 240 22.23 7.53 -2.08
N LYS A 241 22.02 6.37 -1.43
CA LYS A 241 20.84 5.52 -1.71
C LYS A 241 19.53 6.18 -1.31
N LYS A 242 19.57 7.02 -0.28
CA LYS A 242 18.42 7.75 0.22
C LYS A 242 18.01 8.86 -0.76
N GLU A 243 18.98 9.54 -1.35
CA GLU A 243 18.79 10.64 -2.30
C GLU A 243 18.33 10.14 -3.69
N LEU A 244 18.83 9.00 -4.15
CA LEU A 244 18.43 8.37 -5.41
C LEU A 244 17.02 7.76 -5.39
N LEU A 245 16.47 7.50 -4.20
CA LEU A 245 15.19 6.85 -4.02
C LEU A 245 14.10 7.79 -3.44
N SER A 246 14.44 9.04 -3.17
CA SER A 246 13.51 10.12 -2.87
C SER A 246 13.07 10.84 -4.15
#